data_84aeea7667663165b1fab57698aac315
#
_entry.id   84aeea7667663165b1fab57698aac315
#
_cell.length_a   1.000
_cell.length_b   1.000
_cell.length_c   1.000
_cell.angle_alpha   90.00
_cell.angle_beta   90.00
_cell.angle_gamma   90.00
#
_symmetry.space_group_name_H-M   'P 1'
#
loop_
_entity.id
_entity.type
_entity.pdbx_description
1 polymer ?
#
loop_
_entity_poly.entity_id
_entity_poly.type
_entity_poly.pdbx_seq_one_letter_code
_entity_poly.pdbx_strand_id
1 'polypeptide(L)'
;MGSKKNNFKNKKGNDKRGFNSGMKKFERVRFKDPRDVKAVSINEVNKDMLKERVELKGSVERVIQTGGPTIFIVSDGTASLALKGFEKPGDRAYPEIDVDDHVKAVVEVSEYDGELEGEIKNIEKLSEGEKKELAKKIVNLQLERAKVVAPEFLIKSPILDKLRDLYIKAATEIRLAIIQQRPIIVRHHNDTDGYSSGYALERAILPLIQKEHGGEKAAWEFFLRAPCAAPFYEIDDSIRDSANSLRNVAKFSNKMPLVIIADNGSSPEDLMAIKHGKIHGMDFIVIDHHFSDEDVISKEVLTHINPFLIGEDGSHFSAGMLCTEFARFVNPDVQNINQIAGMAGLADRIDIGNKKAVDDYLKIAEKEGYSKDLLHEIASVIDFVSAKIRFMEVREYIEVLFGEPRKKQKELIRLMAPHIRKLSAKGL
;
A
#
# COMPACT_ATOMS: atom_id res chain seq x y z
N MET A 1 68.34 32.40 -22.58
CA MET A 1 69.12 32.20 -21.35
C MET A 1 68.18 31.46 -20.40
N GLY A 2 68.39 30.26 -19.97
CA GLY A 2 69.47 29.30 -19.94
C GLY A 2 68.83 27.96 -19.51
N SER A 3 69.19 26.98 -20.24
CA SER A 3 68.93 25.56 -20.07
C SER A 3 69.43 25.03 -18.70
N LYS A 4 68.68 24.07 -18.10
CA LYS A 4 69.33 22.98 -17.36
C LYS A 4 68.51 21.71 -17.53
N LYS A 5 69.03 20.80 -18.33
CA LYS A 5 68.73 19.37 -18.38
C LYS A 5 69.26 18.72 -17.11
N ASN A 6 68.43 17.85 -16.49
CA ASN A 6 68.97 16.84 -15.58
C ASN A 6 68.43 15.47 -16.00
N ASN A 7 69.39 14.69 -16.49
CA ASN A 7 69.30 13.25 -16.71
C ASN A 7 69.22 12.50 -15.38
N PHE A 8 68.27 11.58 -15.26
CA PHE A 8 68.40 10.50 -14.29
C PHE A 8 68.22 9.14 -14.98
N LYS A 9 69.23 8.34 -14.74
CA LYS A 9 69.52 7.05 -15.32
C LYS A 9 68.51 5.96 -14.90
N ASN A 10 68.14 5.14 -15.87
CA ASN A 10 67.52 3.82 -15.68
C ASN A 10 68.31 2.95 -14.71
N LYS A 11 67.64 2.38 -13.72
CA LYS A 11 67.98 1.12 -13.09
C LYS A 11 66.83 0.14 -13.26
N LYS A 12 67.06 -0.86 -14.11
CA LYS A 12 66.26 -2.07 -14.20
C LYS A 12 66.47 -2.86 -12.91
N GLY A 13 65.37 -3.04 -12.15
CA GLY A 13 65.26 -4.00 -11.07
C GLY A 13 64.14 -4.96 -11.41
N ASN A 14 64.50 -6.18 -11.75
CA ASN A 14 63.61 -7.30 -12.02
C ASN A 14 63.12 -7.84 -10.66
N ASP A 15 61.88 -7.58 -10.27
CA ASP A 15 61.24 -8.33 -9.19
C ASP A 15 59.92 -8.88 -9.70
N LYS A 16 59.99 -10.11 -10.19
CA LYS A 16 58.83 -10.96 -10.44
C LYS A 16 58.29 -11.45 -9.09
N ARG A 17 57.38 -10.72 -8.48
CA ARG A 17 56.49 -11.30 -7.48
C ARG A 17 55.17 -11.62 -8.18
N GLY A 18 55.01 -12.90 -8.51
CA GLY A 18 53.78 -13.44 -9.01
C GLY A 18 52.65 -13.27 -7.98
N PHE A 19 51.71 -12.41 -8.28
CA PHE A 19 50.41 -12.39 -7.59
C PHE A 19 49.62 -13.61 -8.08
N ASN A 20 49.77 -14.70 -7.34
CA ASN A 20 48.89 -15.85 -7.47
C ASN A 20 47.54 -15.46 -6.86
N SER A 21 46.66 -14.85 -7.64
CA SER A 21 45.26 -14.67 -7.29
C SER A 21 44.60 -16.04 -7.37
N GLY A 22 44.66 -16.77 -6.27
CA GLY A 22 43.84 -17.96 -6.06
C GLY A 22 42.38 -17.57 -6.04
N MET A 23 41.75 -17.38 -7.21
CA MET A 23 40.31 -17.43 -7.34
C MET A 23 39.92 -18.86 -6.96
N LYS A 24 39.48 -19.04 -5.69
CA LYS A 24 38.71 -20.21 -5.33
C LYS A 24 37.43 -20.14 -6.18
N LYS A 25 37.36 -21.02 -7.19
CA LYS A 25 36.07 -21.38 -7.80
C LYS A 25 35.17 -21.77 -6.63
N PHE A 26 34.08 -21.03 -6.43
CA PHE A 26 32.99 -21.50 -5.60
C PHE A 26 32.38 -22.70 -6.31
N GLU A 27 32.89 -23.90 -5.96
CA GLU A 27 32.21 -25.13 -6.36
C GLU A 27 30.84 -25.10 -5.76
N ARG A 28 29.81 -25.19 -6.62
CA ARG A 28 28.45 -25.50 -6.16
C ARG A 28 28.55 -26.81 -5.40
N VAL A 29 28.53 -26.75 -4.08
CA VAL A 29 28.55 -27.93 -3.22
C VAL A 29 27.22 -28.64 -3.44
N ARG A 30 27.20 -29.63 -4.32
CA ARG A 30 26.09 -30.59 -4.38
C ARG A 30 26.09 -31.37 -3.08
N PHE A 31 25.16 -31.06 -2.20
CA PHE A 31 24.98 -31.81 -0.96
C PHE A 31 24.61 -33.25 -1.26
N LYS A 32 25.35 -34.16 -0.67
CA LYS A 32 25.22 -35.61 -0.87
C LYS A 32 24.08 -36.25 -0.08
N ASP A 33 23.40 -35.53 0.84
CA ASP A 33 22.30 -36.08 1.62
C ASP A 33 21.18 -35.04 1.88
N PRO A 34 20.02 -35.15 1.21
CA PRO A 34 18.86 -34.29 1.46
C PRO A 34 18.12 -34.63 2.76
N ARG A 35 18.51 -35.66 3.51
CA ARG A 35 17.72 -36.26 4.56
C ARG A 35 17.68 -35.51 5.90
N ASP A 36 18.50 -34.47 6.07
CA ASP A 36 18.61 -33.72 7.34
C ASP A 36 18.05 -32.31 7.32
N VAL A 37 17.41 -31.88 6.20
CA VAL A 37 16.86 -30.53 6.11
C VAL A 37 15.37 -30.56 6.44
N LYS A 38 14.98 -29.87 7.52
CA LYS A 38 13.57 -29.78 7.93
C LYS A 38 12.79 -28.94 6.93
N ALA A 39 11.69 -29.50 6.40
CA ALA A 39 10.71 -28.72 5.64
C ALA A 39 9.84 -27.90 6.61
N VAL A 40 9.73 -26.60 6.36
CA VAL A 40 8.96 -25.66 7.19
C VAL A 40 8.12 -24.74 6.33
N SER A 41 7.02 -24.22 6.89
CA SER A 41 6.27 -23.11 6.28
C SER A 41 7.00 -21.79 6.55
N ILE A 42 6.81 -20.80 5.65
CA ILE A 42 7.55 -19.54 5.76
C ILE A 42 7.20 -18.78 7.04
N ASN A 43 5.95 -18.84 7.52
CA ASN A 43 5.54 -18.22 8.78
C ASN A 43 6.13 -18.88 10.05
N GLU A 44 6.69 -20.09 9.91
CA GLU A 44 7.40 -20.78 11.02
C GLU A 44 8.86 -20.34 11.14
N VAL A 45 9.43 -19.69 10.08
CA VAL A 45 10.80 -19.18 10.10
C VAL A 45 10.90 -18.06 11.12
N ASN A 46 11.82 -18.20 12.07
CA ASN A 46 11.99 -17.25 13.16
C ASN A 46 13.47 -17.09 13.55
N LYS A 47 13.76 -16.19 14.47
CA LYS A 47 15.14 -15.88 14.89
C LYS A 47 15.88 -17.04 15.57
N ASP A 48 15.18 -18.00 16.12
CA ASP A 48 15.80 -19.18 16.74
C ASP A 48 16.44 -20.10 15.68
N MET A 49 15.98 -19.99 14.42
CA MET A 49 16.50 -20.76 13.28
C MET A 49 17.70 -20.08 12.57
N LEU A 50 18.25 -19.01 13.10
CA LEU A 50 19.40 -18.34 12.50
C LEU A 50 20.57 -19.32 12.33
N LYS A 51 21.13 -19.35 11.08
CA LYS A 51 22.18 -20.27 10.60
C LYS A 51 21.72 -21.73 10.44
N GLU A 52 20.47 -22.05 10.68
CA GLU A 52 19.92 -23.36 10.35
C GLU A 52 19.55 -23.43 8.86
N ARG A 53 19.56 -24.64 8.32
CA ARG A 53 19.12 -24.93 6.96
C ARG A 53 17.72 -25.48 7.00
N VAL A 54 16.84 -24.85 6.22
CA VAL A 54 15.45 -25.24 6.09
C VAL A 54 15.07 -25.42 4.62
N GLU A 55 14.13 -26.32 4.36
CA GLU A 55 13.52 -26.49 3.04
C GLU A 55 12.19 -25.73 3.00
N LEU A 56 12.03 -24.90 1.97
CA LEU A 56 10.84 -24.09 1.72
C LEU A 56 10.26 -24.46 0.35
N LYS A 57 8.94 -24.46 0.22
CA LYS A 57 8.25 -24.52 -1.08
C LYS A 57 7.35 -23.28 -1.21
N GLY A 58 7.44 -22.59 -2.35
CA GLY A 58 6.63 -21.39 -2.56
C GLY A 58 6.59 -20.96 -4.01
N SER A 59 5.81 -19.92 -4.28
CA SER A 59 5.77 -19.19 -5.56
C SER A 59 6.72 -18.01 -5.50
N VAL A 60 7.48 -17.77 -6.56
CA VAL A 60 8.32 -16.58 -6.71
C VAL A 60 7.42 -15.42 -7.10
N GLU A 61 7.21 -14.49 -6.19
CA GLU A 61 6.37 -13.32 -6.43
C GLU A 61 7.14 -12.17 -7.09
N ARG A 62 8.44 -12.05 -6.79
CA ARG A 62 9.31 -10.99 -7.34
C ARG A 62 10.74 -11.47 -7.47
N VAL A 63 11.44 -10.94 -8.49
CA VAL A 63 12.89 -11.14 -8.69
C VAL A 63 13.53 -9.76 -8.81
N ILE A 64 14.42 -9.42 -7.87
CA ILE A 64 15.07 -8.12 -7.79
C ILE A 64 16.57 -8.31 -8.00
N GLN A 65 17.11 -7.72 -9.06
CA GLN A 65 18.56 -7.69 -9.28
C GLN A 65 19.15 -6.49 -8.56
N THR A 66 20.08 -6.76 -7.64
CA THR A 66 20.86 -5.72 -6.97
C THR A 66 22.27 -5.64 -7.51
N GLY A 67 23.07 -4.71 -7.03
CA GLY A 67 24.52 -4.68 -7.32
C GLY A 67 25.30 -5.83 -6.64
N GLY A 68 24.66 -6.58 -5.75
CA GLY A 68 25.16 -7.76 -5.05
C GLY A 68 24.33 -8.99 -5.40
N PRO A 69 23.54 -9.53 -4.44
CA PRO A 69 22.74 -10.73 -4.68
C PRO A 69 21.54 -10.45 -5.59
N THR A 70 21.05 -11.51 -6.25
CA THR A 70 19.68 -11.57 -6.76
C THR A 70 18.75 -11.94 -5.62
N ILE A 71 17.68 -11.17 -5.42
CA ILE A 71 16.69 -11.39 -4.36
C ILE A 71 15.43 -11.95 -4.99
N PHE A 72 15.01 -13.13 -4.52
CA PHE A 72 13.76 -13.77 -4.88
C PHE A 72 12.81 -13.63 -3.69
N ILE A 73 11.69 -12.96 -3.87
CA ILE A 73 10.62 -12.92 -2.87
C ILE A 73 9.73 -14.12 -3.11
N VAL A 74 9.71 -15.05 -2.16
CA VAL A 74 8.99 -16.32 -2.27
C VAL A 74 7.88 -16.36 -1.22
N SER A 75 6.68 -16.75 -1.63
CA SER A 75 5.51 -16.91 -0.76
C SER A 75 4.95 -18.32 -0.83
N ASP A 76 4.60 -18.87 0.32
CA ASP A 76 3.87 -20.15 0.43
C ASP A 76 2.38 -19.97 0.81
N GLY A 77 1.91 -18.70 0.79
CA GLY A 77 0.57 -18.31 1.20
C GLY A 77 0.42 -18.06 2.71
N THR A 78 1.34 -18.56 3.53
CA THR A 78 1.37 -18.28 4.99
C THR A 78 2.09 -16.98 5.28
N ALA A 79 3.21 -16.73 4.57
CA ALA A 79 4.02 -15.53 4.63
C ALA A 79 4.86 -15.40 3.34
N SER A 80 5.68 -14.33 3.26
CA SER A 80 6.68 -14.16 2.22
C SER A 80 8.07 -14.01 2.85
N LEU A 81 9.11 -14.52 2.17
CA LEU A 81 10.50 -14.45 2.62
C LEU A 81 11.41 -14.05 1.46
N ALA A 82 12.38 -13.16 1.73
CA ALA A 82 13.42 -12.81 0.79
C ALA A 82 14.49 -13.91 0.76
N LEU A 83 14.72 -14.50 -0.42
CA LEU A 83 15.76 -15.50 -0.64
C LEU A 83 16.87 -14.86 -1.47
N LYS A 84 18.11 -14.88 -0.96
CA LYS A 84 19.28 -14.30 -1.62
C LYS A 84 20.09 -15.35 -2.36
N GLY A 85 20.21 -15.18 -3.67
CA GLY A 85 21.13 -15.94 -4.51
C GLY A 85 22.38 -15.12 -4.79
N PHE A 86 23.55 -15.73 -4.66
CA PHE A 86 24.83 -15.09 -4.94
C PHE A 86 25.49 -15.73 -6.15
N GLU A 87 25.93 -14.89 -7.07
CA GLU A 87 26.81 -15.21 -8.18
C GLU A 87 27.96 -14.18 -8.17
N LYS A 88 28.43 -13.67 -9.26
CA LYS A 88 29.34 -12.53 -9.30
C LYS A 88 28.58 -11.22 -9.07
N PRO A 89 29.24 -10.17 -8.56
CA PRO A 89 28.61 -8.85 -8.43
C PRO A 89 28.02 -8.38 -9.77
N GLY A 90 26.72 -8.07 -9.76
CA GLY A 90 25.96 -7.64 -10.93
C GLY A 90 25.42 -8.76 -11.83
N ASP A 91 25.85 -10.01 -11.65
CA ASP A 91 25.33 -11.17 -12.39
C ASP A 91 24.10 -11.73 -11.70
N ARG A 92 23.10 -12.12 -12.51
CA ARG A 92 21.87 -12.74 -11.99
C ARG A 92 22.15 -14.18 -11.56
N ALA A 93 21.91 -14.45 -10.27
CA ALA A 93 21.93 -15.82 -9.77
C ALA A 93 20.65 -16.54 -10.22
N TYR A 94 20.75 -17.84 -10.53
CA TYR A 94 19.64 -18.69 -10.94
C TYR A 94 18.78 -18.08 -12.06
N PRO A 95 19.34 -17.80 -13.24
CA PRO A 95 18.65 -17.14 -14.34
C PRO A 95 17.46 -17.94 -14.88
N GLU A 96 17.41 -19.24 -14.59
CA GLU A 96 16.30 -20.13 -14.92
C GLU A 96 15.04 -19.93 -14.05
N ILE A 97 15.16 -19.26 -12.89
CA ILE A 97 14.05 -18.98 -11.98
C ILE A 97 13.51 -17.59 -12.25
N ASP A 98 12.20 -17.47 -12.48
CA ASP A 98 11.54 -16.19 -12.76
C ASP A 98 10.26 -16.01 -11.94
N VAL A 99 9.64 -14.84 -12.07
CA VAL A 99 8.34 -14.53 -11.45
C VAL A 99 7.30 -15.58 -11.87
N ASP A 100 6.40 -15.95 -10.96
CA ASP A 100 5.38 -16.98 -11.08
C ASP A 100 5.91 -18.43 -11.13
N ASP A 101 7.22 -18.65 -11.08
CA ASP A 101 7.75 -19.99 -10.88
C ASP A 101 7.43 -20.52 -9.47
N HIS A 102 7.08 -21.78 -9.38
CA HIS A 102 6.89 -22.49 -8.14
C HIS A 102 8.16 -23.29 -7.85
N VAL A 103 8.76 -23.04 -6.70
CA VAL A 103 10.10 -23.54 -6.37
C VAL A 103 10.12 -24.30 -5.06
N LYS A 104 11.11 -25.18 -4.99
CA LYS A 104 11.59 -25.78 -3.76
C LYS A 104 13.00 -25.26 -3.52
N ALA A 105 13.23 -24.63 -2.37
CA ALA A 105 14.50 -24.03 -2.02
C ALA A 105 15.01 -24.57 -0.67
N VAL A 106 16.30 -24.89 -0.62
CA VAL A 106 17.03 -25.11 0.63
C VAL A 106 17.80 -23.83 0.92
N VAL A 107 17.50 -23.21 2.06
CA VAL A 107 18.07 -21.91 2.44
C VAL A 107 18.70 -22.00 3.84
N GLU A 108 19.73 -21.21 4.07
CA GLU A 108 20.25 -20.94 5.40
C GLU A 108 19.64 -19.65 5.92
N VAL A 109 18.96 -19.72 7.07
CA VAL A 109 18.26 -18.58 7.65
C VAL A 109 19.28 -17.54 8.12
N SER A 110 19.10 -16.30 7.72
CA SER A 110 19.93 -15.15 8.07
C SER A 110 19.08 -13.94 8.44
N GLU A 111 19.71 -12.91 8.97
CA GLU A 111 19.06 -11.64 9.31
C GLU A 111 19.84 -10.48 8.66
N TYR A 112 19.13 -9.55 8.05
CA TYR A 112 19.71 -8.34 7.50
C TYR A 112 18.80 -7.14 7.80
N ASP A 113 19.36 -6.09 8.38
CA ASP A 113 18.65 -4.86 8.77
C ASP A 113 17.40 -5.12 9.65
N GLY A 114 17.49 -6.17 10.51
CA GLY A 114 16.42 -6.57 11.41
C GLY A 114 15.37 -7.52 10.84
N GLU A 115 15.41 -7.77 9.53
CA GLU A 115 14.49 -8.65 8.82
C GLU A 115 15.11 -10.03 8.58
N LEU A 116 14.28 -11.10 8.69
CA LEU A 116 14.70 -12.46 8.37
C LEU A 116 14.77 -12.66 6.87
N GLU A 117 15.77 -13.41 6.42
CA GLU A 117 15.98 -13.76 5.02
C GLU A 117 16.60 -15.15 4.89
N GLY A 118 16.60 -15.73 3.68
CA GLY A 118 17.21 -17.01 3.40
C GLY A 118 18.37 -16.87 2.40
N GLU A 119 19.55 -17.35 2.75
CA GLU A 119 20.63 -17.50 1.76
C GLU A 119 20.45 -18.81 1.00
N ILE A 120 20.22 -18.75 -0.31
CA ILE A 120 19.94 -19.92 -1.15
C ILE A 120 21.17 -20.83 -1.22
N LYS A 121 21.02 -22.09 -0.80
CA LYS A 121 22.01 -23.16 -0.98
C LYS A 121 21.64 -24.05 -2.17
N ASN A 122 20.36 -24.26 -2.40
CA ASN A 122 19.80 -24.91 -3.59
C ASN A 122 18.43 -24.37 -3.90
N ILE A 123 18.07 -24.23 -5.17
CA ILE A 123 16.71 -23.88 -5.61
C ILE A 123 16.42 -24.62 -6.91
N GLU A 124 15.23 -25.18 -7.02
CA GLU A 124 14.76 -25.91 -8.20
C GLU A 124 13.28 -25.66 -8.45
N LYS A 125 12.86 -25.69 -9.71
CA LYS A 125 11.43 -25.60 -10.06
C LYS A 125 10.72 -26.90 -9.68
N LEU A 126 9.50 -26.76 -9.18
CA LEU A 126 8.63 -27.90 -8.91
C LEU A 126 8.13 -28.52 -10.21
N SER A 127 7.82 -29.82 -10.17
CA SER A 127 7.11 -30.51 -11.23
C SER A 127 5.71 -29.93 -11.46
N GLU A 128 5.15 -30.08 -12.66
CA GLU A 128 3.82 -29.54 -13.00
C GLU A 128 2.70 -30.03 -12.07
N GLY A 129 2.80 -31.24 -11.53
CA GLY A 129 1.86 -31.79 -10.56
C GLY A 129 1.95 -31.05 -9.21
N GLU A 130 3.16 -30.94 -8.67
CA GLU A 130 3.43 -30.23 -7.40
C GLU A 130 3.10 -28.73 -7.51
N LYS A 131 3.39 -28.10 -8.67
CA LYS A 131 3.06 -26.71 -8.95
C LYS A 131 1.57 -26.46 -8.83
N LYS A 132 0.72 -27.28 -9.47
CA LYS A 132 -0.74 -27.13 -9.40
C LYS A 132 -1.29 -27.29 -7.99
N GLU A 133 -0.78 -28.24 -7.24
CA GLU A 133 -1.19 -28.48 -5.85
C GLU A 133 -0.78 -27.31 -4.95
N LEU A 134 0.47 -26.87 -5.05
CA LEU A 134 0.98 -25.74 -4.26
C LEU A 134 0.25 -24.44 -4.61
N ALA A 135 0.04 -24.13 -5.89
CA ALA A 135 -0.70 -22.95 -6.33
C ALA A 135 -2.11 -22.89 -5.72
N LYS A 136 -2.84 -24.02 -5.76
CA LYS A 136 -4.17 -24.11 -5.13
C LYS A 136 -4.11 -23.90 -3.61
N LYS A 137 -3.10 -24.48 -2.95
CA LYS A 137 -2.89 -24.31 -1.51
C LYS A 137 -2.61 -22.85 -1.16
N ILE A 138 -1.71 -22.17 -1.91
CA ILE A 138 -1.36 -20.76 -1.71
C ILE A 138 -2.62 -19.89 -1.83
N VAL A 139 -3.38 -20.02 -2.91
CA VAL A 139 -4.61 -19.24 -3.13
C VAL A 139 -5.60 -19.42 -1.97
N ASN A 140 -5.83 -20.66 -1.53
CA ASN A 140 -6.75 -20.92 -0.42
C ASN A 140 -6.26 -20.28 0.89
N LEU A 141 -4.97 -20.38 1.20
CA LEU A 141 -4.38 -19.78 2.40
C LEU A 141 -4.46 -18.24 2.34
N GLN A 142 -4.18 -17.63 1.20
CA GLN A 142 -4.29 -16.18 1.01
C GLN A 142 -5.73 -15.71 1.20
N LEU A 143 -6.71 -16.41 0.63
CA LEU A 143 -8.14 -16.11 0.79
C LEU A 143 -8.59 -16.25 2.25
N GLU A 144 -8.19 -17.29 2.96
CA GLU A 144 -8.51 -17.43 4.39
C GLU A 144 -7.88 -16.31 5.24
N ARG A 145 -6.64 -15.91 4.97
CA ARG A 145 -5.98 -14.78 5.65
C ARG A 145 -6.64 -13.44 5.32
N ALA A 146 -7.13 -13.28 4.08
CA ALA A 146 -7.82 -12.06 3.65
C ALA A 146 -9.24 -11.94 4.19
N LYS A 147 -9.82 -13.04 4.71
CA LYS A 147 -11.20 -13.07 5.18
C LYS A 147 -11.51 -11.99 6.20
N VAL A 148 -12.60 -11.30 5.97
CA VAL A 148 -13.09 -10.21 6.83
C VAL A 148 -14.12 -10.76 7.82
N VAL A 149 -13.88 -10.50 9.10
CA VAL A 149 -14.91 -10.61 10.13
C VAL A 149 -15.55 -9.24 10.25
N ALA A 150 -16.79 -9.11 9.79
CA ALA A 150 -17.50 -7.83 9.78
C ALA A 150 -17.68 -7.27 11.19
N PRO A 151 -17.16 -6.07 11.49
CA PRO A 151 -17.42 -5.41 12.77
C PRO A 151 -18.86 -4.86 12.81
N GLU A 152 -19.32 -4.52 14.00
CA GLU A 152 -20.50 -3.68 14.13
C GLU A 152 -20.18 -2.26 13.64
N PHE A 153 -21.13 -1.61 12.98
CA PHE A 153 -20.98 -0.21 12.59
C PHE A 153 -20.93 0.72 13.82
N LEU A 154 -20.26 1.84 13.70
CA LEU A 154 -20.18 2.86 14.76
C LEU A 154 -21.55 3.41 15.12
N ILE A 155 -22.43 3.50 14.14
CA ILE A 155 -23.83 3.94 14.32
C ILE A 155 -24.78 2.93 13.68
N LYS A 156 -26.03 2.89 14.17
CA LYS A 156 -27.07 2.07 13.57
C LYS A 156 -27.69 2.79 12.37
N SER A 157 -27.58 2.19 11.18
CA SER A 157 -28.16 2.73 9.96
C SER A 157 -28.59 1.61 9.00
N PRO A 158 -29.84 1.63 8.49
CA PRO A 158 -30.29 0.69 7.47
C PRO A 158 -29.49 0.80 6.17
N ILE A 159 -28.95 1.99 5.84
CA ILE A 159 -28.11 2.22 4.66
C ILE A 159 -26.80 1.44 4.82
N LEU A 160 -26.13 1.56 5.96
CA LEU A 160 -24.89 0.82 6.24
C LEU A 160 -25.12 -0.69 6.24
N ASP A 161 -26.24 -1.14 6.79
CA ASP A 161 -26.59 -2.58 6.78
C ASP A 161 -26.76 -3.12 5.36
N LYS A 162 -27.35 -2.36 4.43
CA LYS A 162 -27.45 -2.72 3.02
C LYS A 162 -26.10 -2.74 2.31
N LEU A 163 -25.13 -1.92 2.73
CA LEU A 163 -23.77 -1.85 2.16
C LEU A 163 -22.82 -2.90 2.73
N ARG A 164 -23.19 -3.62 3.79
CA ARG A 164 -22.33 -4.54 4.53
C ARG A 164 -21.61 -5.55 3.66
N ASP A 165 -22.34 -6.21 2.75
CA ASP A 165 -21.75 -7.24 1.88
C ASP A 165 -20.73 -6.65 0.88
N LEU A 166 -20.99 -5.45 0.37
CA LEU A 166 -20.05 -4.71 -0.47
C LEU A 166 -18.79 -4.31 0.32
N TYR A 167 -18.95 -3.93 1.59
CA TYR A 167 -17.81 -3.64 2.48
C TYR A 167 -16.95 -4.89 2.72
N ILE A 168 -17.59 -6.03 3.01
CA ILE A 168 -16.86 -7.30 3.19
C ILE A 168 -16.09 -7.67 1.92
N LYS A 169 -16.73 -7.57 0.75
CA LYS A 169 -16.11 -7.86 -0.53
C LYS A 169 -14.90 -6.95 -0.79
N ALA A 170 -15.08 -5.63 -0.73
CA ALA A 170 -14.03 -4.67 -1.00
C ALA A 170 -12.86 -4.77 -0.01
N ALA A 171 -13.16 -4.94 1.29
CA ALA A 171 -12.13 -5.12 2.31
C ALA A 171 -11.34 -6.43 2.12
N THR A 172 -12.00 -7.50 1.67
CA THR A 172 -11.33 -8.76 1.32
C THR A 172 -10.36 -8.56 0.16
N GLU A 173 -10.75 -7.85 -0.90
CA GLU A 173 -9.89 -7.52 -2.05
C GLU A 173 -8.67 -6.70 -1.63
N ILE A 174 -8.86 -5.69 -0.76
CA ILE A 174 -7.75 -4.87 -0.24
C ILE A 174 -6.77 -5.73 0.59
N ARG A 175 -7.28 -6.56 1.51
CA ARG A 175 -6.44 -7.43 2.32
C ARG A 175 -5.70 -8.46 1.47
N LEU A 176 -6.36 -9.00 0.44
CA LEU A 176 -5.73 -9.90 -0.53
C LEU A 176 -4.62 -9.21 -1.32
N ALA A 177 -4.87 -7.97 -1.79
CA ALA A 177 -3.84 -7.17 -2.46
C ALA A 177 -2.61 -6.95 -1.57
N ILE A 178 -2.82 -6.63 -0.28
CA ILE A 178 -1.73 -6.51 0.70
C ILE A 178 -0.95 -7.82 0.81
N ILE A 179 -1.64 -8.94 1.07
CA ILE A 179 -1.01 -10.26 1.22
C ILE A 179 -0.20 -10.65 -0.04
N GLN A 180 -0.68 -10.27 -1.22
CA GLN A 180 -0.05 -10.55 -2.51
C GLN A 180 1.03 -9.55 -2.91
N GLN A 181 1.44 -8.64 -2.03
CA GLN A 181 2.43 -7.59 -2.32
C GLN A 181 2.02 -6.70 -3.50
N ARG A 182 0.74 -6.48 -3.67
CA ARG A 182 0.22 -5.58 -4.68
C ARG A 182 0.16 -4.17 -4.11
N PRO A 183 0.78 -3.17 -4.76
CA PRO A 183 0.70 -1.78 -4.30
C PRO A 183 -0.75 -1.27 -4.27
N ILE A 184 -1.05 -0.39 -3.33
CA ILE A 184 -2.36 0.24 -3.21
C ILE A 184 -2.21 1.75 -3.42
N ILE A 185 -3.04 2.29 -4.30
CA ILE A 185 -3.15 3.73 -4.53
C ILE A 185 -4.53 4.16 -4.04
N VAL A 186 -4.58 5.16 -3.17
CA VAL A 186 -5.82 5.82 -2.75
C VAL A 186 -5.87 7.17 -3.43
N ARG A 187 -6.87 7.36 -4.30
CA ARG A 187 -7.23 8.64 -4.91
C ARG A 187 -8.50 9.16 -4.27
N HIS A 188 -8.56 10.46 -4.03
CA HIS A 188 -9.73 11.06 -3.38
C HIS A 188 -9.96 12.49 -3.88
N HIS A 189 -11.15 13.02 -3.66
CA HIS A 189 -11.47 14.41 -3.94
C HIS A 189 -10.57 15.35 -3.12
N ASN A 190 -10.39 16.59 -3.60
CA ASN A 190 -9.47 17.56 -2.99
C ASN A 190 -10.21 18.55 -2.07
N ASP A 191 -11.10 18.06 -1.22
CA ASP A 191 -11.81 18.81 -0.18
C ASP A 191 -11.82 18.06 1.15
N THR A 192 -12.54 18.56 2.14
CA THR A 192 -12.55 17.95 3.48
C THR A 192 -13.13 16.55 3.49
N ASP A 193 -14.17 16.25 2.71
CA ASP A 193 -14.75 14.91 2.65
C ASP A 193 -13.80 13.91 1.98
N GLY A 194 -13.19 14.30 0.85
CA GLY A 194 -12.19 13.49 0.17
C GLY A 194 -10.94 13.24 1.02
N TYR A 195 -10.39 14.26 1.69
CA TYR A 195 -9.28 14.06 2.63
C TYR A 195 -9.65 13.17 3.80
N SER A 196 -10.87 13.30 4.31
CA SER A 196 -11.43 12.42 5.37
C SER A 196 -11.49 10.97 4.91
N SER A 197 -11.98 10.75 3.69
CA SER A 197 -12.05 9.44 3.03
C SER A 197 -10.66 8.83 2.88
N GLY A 198 -9.75 9.58 2.26
CA GLY A 198 -8.37 9.13 2.01
C GLY A 198 -7.61 8.84 3.29
N TYR A 199 -7.76 9.69 4.31
CA TYR A 199 -7.08 9.49 5.60
C TYR A 199 -7.61 8.28 6.36
N ALA A 200 -8.94 8.07 6.40
CA ALA A 200 -9.52 6.89 7.03
C ALA A 200 -8.99 5.59 6.39
N LEU A 201 -8.91 5.55 5.06
CA LEU A 201 -8.34 4.42 4.31
C LEU A 201 -6.85 4.23 4.59
N GLU A 202 -6.06 5.30 4.60
CA GLU A 202 -4.63 5.24 4.95
C GLU A 202 -4.42 4.65 6.35
N ARG A 203 -5.18 5.10 7.35
CA ARG A 203 -5.10 4.61 8.74
C ARG A 203 -5.43 3.13 8.87
N ALA A 204 -6.29 2.61 8.00
CA ALA A 204 -6.62 1.18 7.98
C ALA A 204 -5.58 0.33 7.23
N ILE A 205 -5.13 0.79 6.06
CA ILE A 205 -4.34 0.01 5.11
C ILE A 205 -2.85 0.01 5.48
N LEU A 206 -2.30 1.18 5.80
CA LEU A 206 -0.86 1.35 5.99
C LEU A 206 -0.26 0.47 7.10
N PRO A 207 -0.90 0.33 8.30
CA PRO A 207 -0.39 -0.57 9.34
C PRO A 207 -0.38 -2.04 8.92
N LEU A 208 -1.35 -2.47 8.07
CA LEU A 208 -1.38 -3.83 7.55
C LEU A 208 -0.23 -4.08 6.57
N ILE A 209 0.06 -3.12 5.68
CA ILE A 209 1.21 -3.17 4.78
C ILE A 209 2.52 -3.23 5.57
N GLN A 210 2.69 -2.37 6.57
CA GLN A 210 3.89 -2.33 7.42
C GLN A 210 4.10 -3.64 8.17
N LYS A 211 3.03 -4.23 8.68
CA LYS A 211 3.07 -5.53 9.38
C LYS A 211 3.42 -6.68 8.44
N GLU A 212 2.89 -6.68 7.22
CA GLU A 212 3.06 -7.78 6.26
C GLU A 212 4.42 -7.72 5.53
N HIS A 213 4.98 -6.52 5.27
CA HIS A 213 6.08 -6.33 4.34
C HIS A 213 7.32 -5.63 4.90
N GLY A 214 7.51 -5.63 6.21
CA GLY A 214 8.77 -5.18 6.81
C GLY A 214 8.82 -3.68 7.15
N GLY A 215 7.88 -3.22 7.94
CA GLY A 215 7.95 -1.95 8.64
C GLY A 215 7.76 -0.71 7.76
N GLU A 216 8.37 0.41 8.17
CA GLU A 216 8.14 1.73 7.55
C GLU A 216 8.60 1.81 6.08
N LYS A 217 9.60 1.05 5.67
CA LYS A 217 10.09 1.03 4.28
C LYS A 217 9.01 0.53 3.31
N ALA A 218 8.18 -0.42 3.72
CA ALA A 218 7.09 -0.96 2.92
C ALA A 218 6.04 0.10 2.56
N ALA A 219 5.86 1.12 3.40
CA ALA A 219 4.94 2.22 3.14
C ALA A 219 5.25 2.94 1.83
N TRP A 220 6.52 3.22 1.58
CA TRP A 220 6.95 3.95 0.38
C TRP A 220 6.86 3.12 -0.90
N GLU A 221 6.93 1.81 -0.77
CA GLU A 221 6.88 0.91 -1.91
C GLU A 221 5.46 0.49 -2.27
N PHE A 222 4.62 0.25 -1.27
CA PHE A 222 3.32 -0.40 -1.46
C PHE A 222 2.11 0.50 -1.22
N PHE A 223 2.31 1.76 -0.83
CA PHE A 223 1.20 2.67 -0.56
C PHE A 223 1.43 4.09 -1.09
N LEU A 224 0.41 4.59 -1.77
CA LEU A 224 0.32 6.00 -2.18
C LEU A 224 -1.09 6.50 -1.86
N ARG A 225 -1.20 7.67 -1.22
CA ARG A 225 -2.44 8.44 -1.15
C ARG A 225 -2.20 9.81 -1.78
N ALA A 226 -3.09 10.24 -2.65
CA ALA A 226 -3.02 11.55 -3.27
C ALA A 226 -4.41 12.03 -3.71
N PRO A 227 -4.71 13.33 -3.58
CA PRO A 227 -5.92 13.89 -4.14
C PRO A 227 -5.93 13.84 -5.67
N CYS A 228 -7.11 13.79 -6.27
CA CYS A 228 -7.30 14.01 -7.69
C CYS A 228 -7.08 15.49 -8.04
N ALA A 229 -6.69 15.75 -9.27
CA ALA A 229 -6.47 17.11 -9.75
C ALA A 229 -7.79 17.89 -9.97
N ALA A 230 -8.86 17.17 -10.23
CA ALA A 230 -10.22 17.65 -10.45
C ALA A 230 -11.19 16.90 -9.52
N PRO A 231 -12.48 17.28 -9.47
CA PRO A 231 -13.49 16.55 -8.69
C PRO A 231 -13.88 15.19 -9.32
N PHE A 232 -13.00 14.63 -10.14
CA PHE A 232 -13.12 13.32 -10.78
C PHE A 232 -11.76 12.65 -10.81
N TYR A 233 -11.73 11.33 -10.98
CA TYR A 233 -10.52 10.60 -11.34
C TYR A 233 -10.29 10.72 -12.83
N GLU A 234 -9.52 11.72 -13.24
CA GLU A 234 -9.32 12.04 -14.65
C GLU A 234 -8.20 11.23 -15.31
N ILE A 235 -8.16 11.32 -16.65
CA ILE A 235 -7.15 10.63 -17.46
C ILE A 235 -5.72 11.01 -17.06
N ASP A 236 -5.47 12.24 -16.63
CA ASP A 236 -4.17 12.73 -16.18
C ASP A 236 -3.71 12.02 -14.90
N ASP A 237 -4.62 11.76 -13.96
CA ASP A 237 -4.33 10.98 -12.75
C ASP A 237 -4.02 9.53 -13.11
N SER A 238 -4.82 8.91 -13.98
CA SER A 238 -4.61 7.54 -14.46
C SER A 238 -3.29 7.38 -15.22
N ILE A 239 -2.91 8.34 -16.08
CA ILE A 239 -1.61 8.33 -16.79
C ILE A 239 -0.46 8.42 -15.78
N ARG A 240 -0.56 9.31 -14.79
CA ARG A 240 0.46 9.48 -13.75
C ARG A 240 0.63 8.23 -12.91
N ASP A 241 -0.48 7.62 -12.48
CA ASP A 241 -0.48 6.38 -11.70
C ASP A 241 0.09 5.22 -12.50
N SER A 242 -0.32 5.06 -13.77
CA SER A 242 0.19 4.03 -14.67
C SER A 242 1.69 4.19 -14.93
N ALA A 243 2.14 5.40 -15.24
CA ALA A 243 3.56 5.67 -15.56
C ALA A 243 4.48 5.41 -14.36
N ASN A 244 4.07 5.82 -13.14
CA ASN A 244 4.81 5.56 -11.93
C ASN A 244 4.83 4.06 -11.59
N SER A 245 3.69 3.38 -11.71
CA SER A 245 3.56 1.95 -11.44
C SER A 245 4.38 1.11 -12.43
N LEU A 246 4.32 1.39 -13.72
CA LEU A 246 5.12 0.70 -14.75
C LEU A 246 6.61 0.87 -14.52
N ARG A 247 7.06 2.05 -14.06
CA ARG A 247 8.45 2.27 -13.66
C ARG A 247 8.86 1.36 -12.49
N ASN A 248 7.99 1.20 -11.50
CA ASN A 248 8.22 0.35 -10.35
C ASN A 248 8.18 -1.14 -10.73
N VAL A 249 7.28 -1.54 -11.64
CA VAL A 249 7.26 -2.88 -12.24
C VAL A 249 8.60 -3.19 -12.92
N ALA A 250 9.08 -2.29 -13.77
CA ALA A 250 10.33 -2.48 -14.50
C ALA A 250 11.57 -2.52 -13.59
N LYS A 251 11.55 -1.74 -12.50
CA LYS A 251 12.73 -1.59 -11.61
C LYS A 251 12.75 -2.60 -10.46
N PHE A 252 11.59 -2.96 -9.92
CA PHE A 252 11.47 -3.74 -8.68
C PHE A 252 10.60 -4.99 -8.84
N SER A 253 10.18 -5.33 -10.06
CA SER A 253 9.24 -6.43 -10.35
C SER A 253 7.94 -6.33 -9.54
N ASN A 254 7.45 -5.11 -9.27
CA ASN A 254 6.18 -4.90 -8.58
C ASN A 254 5.01 -5.31 -9.47
N LYS A 255 3.87 -5.61 -8.85
CA LYS A 255 2.59 -5.78 -9.56
C LYS A 255 1.97 -4.42 -9.86
N MET A 256 1.08 -4.35 -10.87
CA MET A 256 0.27 -3.16 -11.09
C MET A 256 -0.72 -2.97 -9.93
N PRO A 257 -0.98 -1.72 -9.49
CA PRO A 257 -1.67 -1.46 -8.23
C PRO A 257 -3.15 -1.81 -8.25
N LEU A 258 -3.71 -1.98 -7.05
CA LEU A 258 -5.11 -1.79 -6.76
C LEU A 258 -5.35 -0.30 -6.45
N VAL A 259 -6.23 0.36 -7.21
CA VAL A 259 -6.58 1.78 -7.02
C VAL A 259 -7.92 1.87 -6.29
N ILE A 260 -7.96 2.59 -5.20
CA ILE A 260 -9.19 2.92 -4.48
C ILE A 260 -9.51 4.39 -4.77
N ILE A 261 -10.65 4.64 -5.38
CA ILE A 261 -11.14 5.99 -5.67
C ILE A 261 -12.22 6.30 -4.62
N ALA A 262 -12.01 7.35 -3.85
CA ALA A 262 -12.89 7.74 -2.75
C ALA A 262 -13.39 9.16 -2.91
N ASP A 263 -14.69 9.39 -2.67
CA ASP A 263 -15.34 10.68 -2.82
C ASP A 263 -15.29 11.23 -4.27
N ASN A 264 -15.23 10.34 -5.20
CA ASN A 264 -15.37 10.47 -6.65
C ASN A 264 -15.32 9.07 -7.29
N GLY A 265 -15.38 8.97 -8.60
CA GLY A 265 -15.28 7.69 -9.29
C GLY A 265 -16.62 7.10 -9.73
N SER A 266 -17.75 7.73 -9.43
CA SER A 266 -19.08 7.25 -9.84
C SER A 266 -19.61 7.86 -11.15
N SER A 267 -18.97 8.91 -11.64
CA SER A 267 -19.43 9.68 -12.79
C SER A 267 -18.98 9.10 -14.12
N PRO A 268 -19.70 9.38 -15.23
CA PRO A 268 -19.24 9.03 -16.58
C PRO A 268 -17.86 9.63 -16.92
N GLU A 269 -17.48 10.76 -16.33
CA GLU A 269 -16.20 11.44 -16.48
C GLU A 269 -15.03 10.56 -16.00
N ASP A 270 -15.23 9.74 -14.97
CA ASP A 270 -14.23 8.83 -14.42
C ASP A 270 -13.97 7.61 -15.31
N LEU A 271 -14.94 7.26 -16.18
CA LEU A 271 -14.93 6.01 -16.94
C LEU A 271 -13.70 5.86 -17.82
N MET A 272 -13.29 6.94 -18.50
CA MET A 272 -12.15 6.89 -19.43
C MET A 272 -10.84 6.60 -18.65
N ALA A 273 -10.66 7.23 -17.52
CA ALA A 273 -9.48 7.05 -16.67
C ALA A 273 -9.41 5.64 -16.08
N ILE A 274 -10.53 5.10 -15.60
CA ILE A 274 -10.64 3.73 -15.10
C ILE A 274 -10.30 2.73 -16.22
N LYS A 275 -10.90 2.87 -17.42
CA LYS A 275 -10.58 2.00 -18.56
C LYS A 275 -9.12 2.09 -18.98
N HIS A 276 -8.54 3.28 -19.00
CA HIS A 276 -7.11 3.46 -19.28
C HIS A 276 -6.25 2.68 -18.26
N GLY A 277 -6.51 2.82 -16.98
CA GLY A 277 -5.76 2.09 -15.95
C GLY A 277 -5.88 0.57 -16.10
N LYS A 278 -7.07 0.06 -16.44
CA LYS A 278 -7.31 -1.38 -16.69
C LYS A 278 -6.49 -1.92 -17.85
N ILE A 279 -6.27 -1.14 -18.92
CA ILE A 279 -5.39 -1.53 -20.03
C ILE A 279 -3.97 -1.83 -19.53
N HIS A 280 -3.52 -1.13 -18.50
CA HIS A 280 -2.21 -1.32 -17.88
C HIS A 280 -2.21 -2.35 -16.72
N GLY A 281 -3.33 -3.03 -16.46
CA GLY A 281 -3.44 -4.07 -15.42
C GLY A 281 -3.73 -3.54 -14.02
N MET A 282 -4.19 -2.30 -13.89
CA MET A 282 -4.74 -1.79 -12.63
C MET A 282 -6.16 -2.30 -12.42
N ASP A 283 -6.52 -2.59 -11.18
CA ASP A 283 -7.90 -2.83 -10.77
C ASP A 283 -8.38 -1.70 -9.88
N PHE A 284 -9.70 -1.55 -9.77
CA PHE A 284 -10.32 -0.41 -9.11
C PHE A 284 -11.39 -0.83 -8.11
N ILE A 285 -11.46 -0.10 -7.00
CA ILE A 285 -12.58 -0.06 -6.04
C ILE A 285 -13.04 1.39 -5.95
N VAL A 286 -14.35 1.63 -5.96
CA VAL A 286 -14.93 2.97 -5.82
C VAL A 286 -15.75 3.02 -4.55
N ILE A 287 -15.57 4.10 -3.75
CA ILE A 287 -16.36 4.41 -2.56
C ILE A 287 -16.78 5.86 -2.67
N ASP A 288 -18.03 6.09 -3.02
CA ASP A 288 -18.52 7.42 -3.38
C ASP A 288 -19.96 7.62 -2.93
N HIS A 289 -20.45 8.84 -2.95
CA HIS A 289 -21.81 9.19 -2.59
C HIS A 289 -22.48 10.14 -3.60
N HIS A 290 -21.73 10.53 -4.64
CA HIS A 290 -22.26 11.40 -5.69
C HIS A 290 -23.24 10.67 -6.59
N PHE A 291 -24.23 11.44 -7.07
CA PHE A 291 -25.25 10.94 -8.00
C PHE A 291 -24.71 10.81 -9.42
N SER A 292 -25.12 9.77 -10.10
CA SER A 292 -24.93 9.62 -11.53
C SER A 292 -26.21 9.09 -12.15
N ASP A 293 -26.64 9.69 -13.28
CA ASP A 293 -27.84 9.27 -14.02
C ASP A 293 -27.73 7.86 -14.57
N GLU A 294 -26.53 7.47 -14.99
CA GLU A 294 -26.22 6.13 -15.49
C GLU A 294 -25.07 5.50 -14.72
N ASP A 295 -25.28 4.29 -14.23
CA ASP A 295 -24.19 3.49 -13.68
C ASP A 295 -23.37 2.85 -14.81
N VAL A 296 -22.36 3.56 -15.27
CA VAL A 296 -21.39 3.08 -16.25
C VAL A 296 -20.13 2.51 -15.61
N ILE A 297 -19.97 2.67 -14.30
CA ILE A 297 -18.75 2.37 -13.54
C ILE A 297 -18.76 0.96 -12.94
N SER A 298 -19.88 0.50 -12.35
CA SER A 298 -19.90 -0.75 -11.58
C SER A 298 -19.40 -1.98 -12.35
N LYS A 299 -19.59 -2.03 -13.67
CA LYS A 299 -19.10 -3.12 -14.53
C LYS A 299 -17.59 -3.08 -14.80
N GLU A 300 -16.95 -1.96 -14.52
CA GLU A 300 -15.54 -1.73 -14.80
C GLU A 300 -14.65 -1.91 -13.56
N VAL A 301 -15.23 -1.99 -12.36
CA VAL A 301 -14.50 -2.04 -11.09
C VAL A 301 -14.79 -3.32 -10.32
N LEU A 302 -13.92 -3.69 -9.40
CA LEU A 302 -14.10 -4.89 -8.56
C LEU A 302 -15.28 -4.73 -7.61
N THR A 303 -15.43 -3.54 -7.03
CA THR A 303 -16.53 -3.21 -6.14
C THR A 303 -16.83 -1.71 -6.23
N HIS A 304 -18.11 -1.36 -6.33
CA HIS A 304 -18.60 0.01 -6.32
C HIS A 304 -19.53 0.18 -5.11
N ILE A 305 -19.11 0.99 -4.16
CA ILE A 305 -19.85 1.30 -2.94
C ILE A 305 -20.40 2.71 -3.10
N ASN A 306 -21.72 2.81 -3.32
CA ASN A 306 -22.43 4.07 -3.43
C ASN A 306 -23.88 3.87 -2.98
N PRO A 307 -24.44 4.72 -2.09
CA PRO A 307 -25.82 4.61 -1.62
C PRO A 307 -26.84 4.58 -2.75
N PHE A 308 -26.65 5.33 -3.83
CA PHE A 308 -27.58 5.34 -4.95
C PHE A 308 -27.73 3.97 -5.63
N LEU A 309 -26.69 3.14 -5.63
CA LEU A 309 -26.72 1.80 -6.23
C LEU A 309 -27.56 0.79 -5.42
N ILE A 310 -27.87 1.11 -4.17
CA ILE A 310 -28.74 0.28 -3.30
C ILE A 310 -30.11 0.93 -3.07
N GLY A 311 -30.45 1.95 -3.87
CA GLY A 311 -31.75 2.65 -3.80
C GLY A 311 -31.88 3.63 -2.64
N GLU A 312 -30.75 4.13 -2.14
CA GLU A 312 -30.69 5.15 -1.07
C GLU A 312 -30.14 6.47 -1.63
N ASP A 313 -30.42 7.59 -0.95
CA ASP A 313 -29.93 8.89 -1.34
C ASP A 313 -28.51 9.14 -0.79
N GLY A 314 -27.56 9.50 -1.67
CA GLY A 314 -26.19 9.83 -1.31
C GLY A 314 -26.04 11.04 -0.38
N SER A 315 -27.05 11.95 -0.36
CA SER A 315 -27.07 13.07 0.59
C SER A 315 -27.24 12.62 2.06
N HIS A 316 -27.47 11.34 2.31
CA HIS A 316 -27.59 10.78 3.67
C HIS A 316 -26.25 10.34 4.27
N PHE A 317 -25.22 10.10 3.46
CA PHE A 317 -23.88 9.70 3.91
C PHE A 317 -22.83 10.26 2.95
N SER A 318 -21.89 11.03 3.45
CA SER A 318 -20.73 11.45 2.67
C SER A 318 -19.72 10.32 2.53
N ALA A 319 -18.81 10.45 1.57
CA ALA A 319 -17.77 9.43 1.33
C ALA A 319 -16.86 9.24 2.54
N GLY A 320 -16.52 10.30 3.29
CA GLY A 320 -15.73 10.20 4.51
C GLY A 320 -16.45 9.46 5.65
N MET A 321 -17.79 9.58 5.74
CA MET A 321 -18.59 8.77 6.66
C MET A 321 -18.55 7.29 6.24
N LEU A 322 -18.73 7.00 4.95
CA LEU A 322 -18.67 5.64 4.41
C LEU A 322 -17.28 5.03 4.59
N CYS A 323 -16.21 5.78 4.25
CA CYS A 323 -14.83 5.33 4.37
C CYS A 323 -14.40 5.12 5.84
N THR A 324 -14.92 5.91 6.78
CA THR A 324 -14.65 5.70 8.22
C THR A 324 -15.20 4.35 8.70
N GLU A 325 -16.42 4.01 8.33
CA GLU A 325 -16.99 2.69 8.64
C GLU A 325 -16.27 1.57 7.90
N PHE A 326 -15.96 1.77 6.61
CA PHE A 326 -15.25 0.80 5.77
C PHE A 326 -13.84 0.52 6.28
N ALA A 327 -13.13 1.52 6.78
CA ALA A 327 -11.78 1.37 7.36
C ALA A 327 -11.73 0.28 8.44
N ARG A 328 -12.80 0.13 9.22
CA ARG A 328 -12.92 -0.89 10.28
C ARG A 328 -13.10 -2.31 9.73
N PHE A 329 -13.67 -2.45 8.54
CA PHE A 329 -13.76 -3.73 7.83
C PHE A 329 -12.40 -4.14 7.27
N VAL A 330 -11.61 -3.18 6.77
CA VAL A 330 -10.24 -3.42 6.31
C VAL A 330 -9.34 -3.80 7.48
N ASN A 331 -9.38 -3.01 8.57
CA ASN A 331 -8.55 -3.21 9.76
C ASN A 331 -9.39 -2.97 11.03
N PRO A 332 -9.81 -4.05 11.74
CA PRO A 332 -10.57 -3.91 12.98
C PRO A 332 -9.85 -3.13 14.10
N ASP A 333 -8.51 -3.10 14.04
CA ASP A 333 -7.67 -2.43 15.04
C ASP A 333 -7.31 -1.00 14.65
N VAL A 334 -7.98 -0.43 13.62
CA VAL A 334 -7.72 0.93 13.14
C VAL A 334 -7.95 1.96 14.26
N GLN A 335 -6.98 2.88 14.40
CA GLN A 335 -6.98 3.90 15.45
C GLN A 335 -7.17 5.31 14.86
N ASN A 336 -7.60 6.25 15.70
CA ASN A 336 -7.66 7.69 15.41
C ASN A 336 -8.59 8.06 14.24
N ILE A 337 -9.71 7.35 14.07
CA ILE A 337 -10.70 7.63 13.01
C ILE A 337 -12.06 8.12 13.54
N ASN A 338 -12.28 8.10 14.86
CA ASN A 338 -13.60 8.38 15.46
C ASN A 338 -14.11 9.81 15.21
N GLN A 339 -13.23 10.78 14.93
CA GLN A 339 -13.58 12.16 14.60
C GLN A 339 -13.92 12.36 13.12
N ILE A 340 -13.50 11.44 12.24
CA ILE A 340 -13.51 11.65 10.80
C ILE A 340 -14.93 11.70 10.25
N ALA A 341 -15.76 10.71 10.57
CA ALA A 341 -17.15 10.65 10.06
C ALA A 341 -17.98 11.86 10.46
N GLY A 342 -17.83 12.33 11.71
CA GLY A 342 -18.51 13.54 12.17
C GLY A 342 -18.05 14.81 11.43
N MET A 343 -16.75 14.92 11.17
CA MET A 343 -16.17 16.05 10.44
C MET A 343 -16.61 16.04 8.96
N ALA A 344 -16.50 14.91 8.29
CA ALA A 344 -16.91 14.71 6.91
C ALA A 344 -18.40 15.03 6.71
N GLY A 345 -19.26 14.49 7.55
CA GLY A 345 -20.70 14.78 7.50
C GLY A 345 -21.07 16.24 7.76
N LEU A 346 -20.26 16.98 8.52
CA LEU A 346 -20.43 18.44 8.69
C LEU A 346 -19.94 19.21 7.46
N ALA A 347 -18.81 18.84 6.88
CA ALA A 347 -18.25 19.49 5.71
C ALA A 347 -19.21 19.42 4.53
N ASP A 348 -19.75 18.25 4.27
CA ASP A 348 -20.68 17.95 3.18
C ASP A 348 -22.15 18.28 3.48
N ARG A 349 -22.41 18.88 4.63
CA ARG A 349 -23.76 19.27 5.03
C ARG A 349 -24.76 18.11 5.07
N ILE A 350 -24.28 16.90 5.37
CA ILE A 350 -25.13 15.72 5.55
C ILE A 350 -26.14 15.91 6.69
N ASP A 351 -25.87 16.84 7.61
CA ASP A 351 -26.78 17.24 8.66
C ASP A 351 -28.13 17.78 8.14
N ILE A 352 -28.24 18.20 6.88
CA ILE A 352 -29.47 18.60 6.22
C ILE A 352 -30.29 17.36 5.82
N GLY A 353 -29.68 16.36 5.22
CA GLY A 353 -30.36 15.13 4.75
C GLY A 353 -30.52 14.07 5.85
N ASN A 354 -29.50 13.88 6.69
CA ASN A 354 -29.47 12.86 7.74
C ASN A 354 -28.84 13.39 9.04
N LYS A 355 -29.51 14.35 9.65
CA LYS A 355 -29.08 14.98 10.92
C LYS A 355 -28.75 13.94 12.00
N LYS A 356 -29.56 12.87 12.10
CA LYS A 356 -29.36 11.83 13.13
C LYS A 356 -28.02 11.14 13.00
N ALA A 357 -27.61 10.74 11.79
CA ALA A 357 -26.35 10.08 11.57
C ALA A 357 -25.18 10.99 11.96
N VAL A 358 -25.20 12.26 11.53
CA VAL A 358 -24.17 13.25 11.87
C VAL A 358 -24.09 13.45 13.38
N ASP A 359 -25.26 13.67 14.07
CA ASP A 359 -25.28 13.84 15.52
C ASP A 359 -24.73 12.59 16.26
N ASP A 360 -24.98 11.38 15.77
CA ASP A 360 -24.48 10.16 16.38
C ASP A 360 -22.95 10.03 16.22
N TYR A 361 -22.39 10.38 15.06
CA TYR A 361 -20.92 10.44 14.86
C TYR A 361 -20.28 11.58 15.68
N LEU A 362 -20.93 12.72 15.80
CA LEU A 362 -20.44 13.82 16.65
C LEU A 362 -20.33 13.40 18.11
N LYS A 363 -21.30 12.65 18.66
CA LYS A 363 -21.20 12.10 20.02
C LYS A 363 -20.03 11.16 20.21
N ILE A 364 -19.65 10.42 19.15
CA ILE A 364 -18.45 9.56 19.16
C ILE A 364 -17.19 10.43 19.18
N ALA A 365 -17.12 11.44 18.32
CA ALA A 365 -16.01 12.38 18.25
C ALA A 365 -15.81 13.17 19.55
N GLU A 366 -16.90 13.56 20.22
CA GLU A 366 -16.85 14.27 21.51
C GLU A 366 -16.16 13.46 22.61
N LYS A 367 -16.32 12.14 22.63
CA LYS A 367 -15.62 11.26 23.58
C LYS A 367 -14.09 11.31 23.40
N GLU A 368 -13.63 11.60 22.20
CA GLU A 368 -12.21 11.80 21.85
C GLU A 368 -11.77 13.29 22.00
N GLY A 369 -12.65 14.13 22.52
CA GLY A 369 -12.36 15.55 22.77
C GLY A 369 -12.48 16.46 21.54
N TYR A 370 -13.28 16.06 20.54
CA TYR A 370 -13.58 16.86 19.37
C TYR A 370 -15.01 17.43 19.46
N SER A 371 -15.14 18.71 19.80
CA SER A 371 -16.45 19.37 19.74
C SER A 371 -16.87 19.65 18.29
N LYS A 372 -18.17 19.83 18.08
CA LYS A 372 -18.73 20.21 16.77
C LYS A 372 -18.03 21.45 16.19
N ASP A 373 -17.86 22.51 17.00
CA ASP A 373 -17.21 23.76 16.56
C ASP A 373 -15.76 23.54 16.13
N LEU A 374 -15.03 22.70 16.89
CA LEU A 374 -13.64 22.36 16.53
C LEU A 374 -13.58 21.58 15.22
N LEU A 375 -14.50 20.65 14.98
CA LEU A 375 -14.54 19.91 13.71
C LEU A 375 -14.86 20.83 12.54
N HIS A 376 -15.75 21.79 12.68
CA HIS A 376 -15.99 22.84 11.68
C HIS A 376 -14.74 23.70 11.42
N GLU A 377 -14.01 24.06 12.45
CA GLU A 377 -12.78 24.83 12.26
C GLU A 377 -11.71 24.00 11.55
N ILE A 378 -11.56 22.71 11.88
CA ILE A 378 -10.63 21.81 11.20
C ILE A 378 -11.02 21.66 9.72
N ALA A 379 -12.30 21.40 9.41
CA ALA A 379 -12.80 21.29 8.05
C ALA A 379 -12.50 22.56 7.25
N SER A 380 -12.81 23.74 7.79
CA SER A 380 -12.50 25.01 7.13
C SER A 380 -11.00 25.21 6.86
N VAL A 381 -10.15 24.71 7.74
CA VAL A 381 -8.68 24.77 7.53
C VAL A 381 -8.27 23.79 6.43
N ILE A 382 -8.83 22.58 6.40
CA ILE A 382 -8.54 21.60 5.34
C ILE A 382 -8.94 22.16 3.98
N ASP A 383 -10.17 22.67 3.82
CA ASP A 383 -10.67 23.25 2.56
C ASP A 383 -9.80 24.45 2.12
N PHE A 384 -9.43 25.30 3.05
CA PHE A 384 -8.56 26.44 2.72
C PHE A 384 -7.16 25.98 2.25
N VAL A 385 -6.58 25.00 2.92
CA VAL A 385 -5.24 24.48 2.59
C VAL A 385 -5.30 23.74 1.26
N SER A 386 -6.27 22.87 1.05
CA SER A 386 -6.43 22.07 -0.18
C SER A 386 -6.64 22.96 -1.42
N ALA A 387 -7.41 24.05 -1.28
CA ALA A 387 -7.61 25.03 -2.34
C ALA A 387 -6.33 25.81 -2.71
N LYS A 388 -5.36 25.96 -1.78
CA LYS A 388 -4.13 26.74 -1.98
C LYS A 388 -2.93 25.88 -2.35
N ILE A 389 -2.83 24.67 -1.83
CA ILE A 389 -1.71 23.77 -2.02
C ILE A 389 -2.11 22.67 -3.01
N ARG A 390 -2.06 22.99 -4.29
CA ARG A 390 -2.26 21.99 -5.34
C ARG A 390 -1.04 21.07 -5.43
N PHE A 391 -1.23 19.77 -5.35
CA PHE A 391 -0.24 18.72 -5.66
C PHE A 391 0.93 18.54 -4.68
N MET A 392 0.95 19.24 -3.55
CA MET A 392 2.00 19.02 -2.54
C MET A 392 1.37 18.48 -1.26
N GLU A 393 1.11 17.19 -1.27
CA GLU A 393 0.68 16.50 -0.07
C GLU A 393 1.90 15.97 0.68
N VAL A 394 2.15 16.56 1.85
CA VAL A 394 3.10 16.03 2.81
C VAL A 394 2.27 15.27 3.84
N ARG A 395 2.45 13.95 3.92
CA ARG A 395 1.69 13.08 4.84
C ARG A 395 1.64 13.64 6.25
N GLU A 396 2.79 14.04 6.79
CA GLU A 396 2.93 14.56 8.14
C GLU A 396 2.13 15.85 8.40
N TYR A 397 1.90 16.65 7.36
CA TYR A 397 1.06 17.85 7.49
C TYR A 397 -0.42 17.48 7.58
N ILE A 398 -0.86 16.54 6.74
CA ILE A 398 -2.23 16.03 6.78
C ILE A 398 -2.51 15.31 8.11
N GLU A 399 -1.59 14.49 8.60
CA GLU A 399 -1.69 13.86 9.92
C GLU A 399 -1.92 14.88 11.04
N VAL A 400 -1.23 16.02 10.99
CA VAL A 400 -1.44 17.11 11.96
C VAL A 400 -2.87 17.68 11.87
N LEU A 401 -3.42 17.86 10.67
CA LEU A 401 -4.80 18.33 10.49
C LEU A 401 -5.82 17.35 11.08
N PHE A 402 -5.53 16.06 11.00
CA PHE A 402 -6.37 15.00 11.59
C PHE A 402 -6.06 14.68 13.06
N GLY A 403 -5.13 15.40 13.69
CA GLY A 403 -4.85 15.32 15.13
C GLY A 403 -3.63 14.51 15.53
N GLU A 404 -2.71 14.27 14.61
CA GLU A 404 -1.48 13.52 14.89
C GLU A 404 -0.22 14.37 14.72
N PRO A 405 0.32 14.95 15.80
CA PRO A 405 -0.17 14.87 17.17
C PRO A 405 -1.22 15.98 17.49
N ARG A 406 -2.15 15.67 18.38
CA ARG A 406 -3.25 16.54 18.80
C ARG A 406 -2.80 17.93 19.27
N LYS A 407 -1.65 18.05 19.90
CA LYS A 407 -1.08 19.33 20.35
C LYS A 407 -0.81 20.25 19.16
N LYS A 408 -0.12 19.75 18.13
CA LYS A 408 0.19 20.53 16.92
C LYS A 408 -1.08 20.92 16.18
N GLN A 409 -2.07 20.04 16.07
CA GLN A 409 -3.37 20.38 15.50
C GLN A 409 -4.00 21.59 16.20
N LYS A 410 -4.10 21.56 17.54
CA LYS A 410 -4.68 22.65 18.31
C LYS A 410 -3.93 24.00 18.09
N GLU A 411 -2.63 23.98 17.99
CA GLU A 411 -1.79 25.16 17.70
C GLU A 411 -2.09 25.66 16.28
N LEU A 412 -2.11 24.78 15.29
CA LEU A 412 -2.39 25.10 13.89
C LEU A 412 -3.79 25.71 13.70
N ILE A 413 -4.81 25.08 14.27
CA ILE A 413 -6.20 25.57 14.19
C ILE A 413 -6.36 26.93 14.86
N ARG A 414 -5.77 27.13 16.05
CA ARG A 414 -5.79 28.44 16.73
C ARG A 414 -5.15 29.55 15.90
N LEU A 415 -4.12 29.24 15.11
CA LEU A 415 -3.48 30.19 14.22
C LEU A 415 -4.33 30.49 12.98
N MET A 416 -4.81 29.46 12.32
CA MET A 416 -5.42 29.56 10.98
C MET A 416 -6.92 29.90 11.00
N ALA A 417 -7.71 29.31 11.87
CA ALA A 417 -9.17 29.48 11.85
C ALA A 417 -9.62 30.95 11.98
N PRO A 418 -9.03 31.80 12.87
CA PRO A 418 -9.39 33.22 12.92
C PRO A 418 -9.03 34.00 11.64
N HIS A 419 -7.94 33.61 10.97
CA HIS A 419 -7.54 34.22 9.71
C HIS A 419 -8.50 33.86 8.58
N ILE A 420 -8.85 32.58 8.44
CA ILE A 420 -9.81 32.08 7.43
C ILE A 420 -11.17 32.74 7.60
N ARG A 421 -11.71 32.83 8.84
CA ARG A 421 -12.98 33.54 9.12
C ARG A 421 -12.96 34.99 8.65
N LYS A 422 -11.83 35.69 8.82
CA LYS A 422 -11.70 37.08 8.34
C LYS A 422 -11.67 37.15 6.80
N LEU A 423 -11.08 36.20 6.12
CA LEU A 423 -11.06 36.12 4.66
C LEU A 423 -12.46 35.82 4.11
N SER A 424 -13.13 34.81 4.64
CA SER A 424 -14.51 34.46 4.25
C SER A 424 -15.50 35.63 4.47
N ALA A 425 -15.36 36.38 5.57
CA ALA A 425 -16.17 37.57 5.82
C ALA A 425 -15.93 38.73 4.85
N LYS A 426 -14.80 38.72 4.11
CA LYS A 426 -14.47 39.71 3.08
C LYS A 426 -14.83 39.25 1.66
N GLY A 427 -15.39 38.05 1.51
CA GLY A 427 -15.72 37.45 0.20
C GLY A 427 -14.48 37.05 -0.61
N LEU A 428 -13.35 36.78 0.06
CA LEU A 428 -12.08 36.36 -0.53
C LEU A 428 -11.82 34.88 -0.30
#